data_dc71930c3e9fb747fdfa49d25e77387d
#
_entry.id   dc71930c3e9fb747fdfa49d25e77387d
#
_cell.length_a   1.000
_cell.length_b   1.000
_cell.length_c   1.000
_cell.angle_alpha   90.00
_cell.angle_beta   90.00
_cell.angle_gamma   90.00
#
_symmetry.space_group_name_H-M   'P 1'
#
loop_
_entity.id
_entity.type
_entity.pdbx_description
1 polymer ?
#
loop_
_entity_poly.entity_id
_entity_poly.type
_entity_poly.pdbx_seq_one_letter_code
_entity_poly.pdbx_strand_id
1 'polypeptide(L)'
;MGTYILALDQGTTSSRAIVFDRRGDIVSKAQFPFHQLYPQPGWVEHDPMEIWETERRAAAQAAAGLEGEVAGIGVTNQRETTILWDKTTGRPVYNAIVWQCRRTAEFCEELKRRGLEERIQSATGLLIDAYFSATKIRWVLDNVPGAREKADRGELLFGTVETWLIWQLTGAHVTDYSNASRTMLFDIHRLCWDAELCELLEIPMSILPLPVANSQVYGLVKKGIPGLEKLAGVPVCGAAGDQQAALFGQTCFRPGEAKNTYGTGCFTLMNVGEKPVRSRAGLVTSVAWQVEGRTAYAPVSYTHLRAHETGRNLV
;
A
#
# COMPACT_ATOMS: atom_id res chain seq x y z
N MET A 1 -32.12 0.29 12.58
CA MET A 1 -31.11 -0.50 11.85
C MET A 1 -29.73 0.08 12.16
N GLY A 2 -28.74 -0.77 12.40
CA GLY A 2 -27.36 -0.33 12.65
C GLY A 2 -26.73 0.26 11.39
N THR A 3 -25.81 1.23 11.58
CA THR A 3 -24.95 1.74 10.52
C THR A 3 -23.51 1.41 10.89
N TYR A 4 -22.78 0.81 9.97
CA TYR A 4 -21.46 0.24 10.22
C TYR A 4 -20.43 0.75 9.23
N ILE A 5 -19.16 0.68 9.62
CA ILE A 5 -18.00 0.84 8.73
C ILE A 5 -17.27 -0.49 8.67
N LEU A 6 -16.89 -0.92 7.48
CA LEU A 6 -16.04 -2.09 7.25
C LEU A 6 -14.62 -1.63 6.97
N ALA A 7 -13.67 -2.07 7.78
CA ALA A 7 -12.25 -1.90 7.54
C ALA A 7 -11.64 -3.20 6.99
N LEU A 8 -10.95 -3.09 5.85
CA LEU A 8 -10.15 -4.16 5.25
C LEU A 8 -8.69 -3.90 5.57
N ASP A 9 -8.02 -4.86 6.21
CA ASP A 9 -6.64 -4.75 6.67
C ASP A 9 -5.81 -5.90 6.07
N GLN A 10 -5.18 -5.60 4.94
CA GLN A 10 -4.34 -6.56 4.24
C GLN A 10 -2.90 -6.47 4.75
N GLY A 11 -2.56 -7.32 5.71
CA GLY A 11 -1.23 -7.42 6.31
C GLY A 11 -0.26 -8.26 5.48
N THR A 12 0.97 -8.43 5.97
CA THR A 12 2.00 -9.23 5.27
C THR A 12 1.69 -10.74 5.27
N THR A 13 0.99 -11.24 6.29
CA THR A 13 0.77 -12.70 6.47
C THR A 13 -0.70 -13.11 6.49
N SER A 14 -1.61 -12.15 6.51
CA SER A 14 -3.05 -12.41 6.59
C SER A 14 -3.87 -11.23 6.10
N SER A 15 -5.05 -11.52 5.61
CA SER A 15 -6.11 -10.57 5.27
C SER A 15 -7.14 -10.54 6.38
N ARG A 16 -7.60 -9.36 6.79
CA ARG A 16 -8.52 -9.17 7.90
C ARG A 16 -9.60 -8.15 7.57
N ALA A 17 -10.82 -8.44 7.97
CA ALA A 17 -11.94 -7.53 7.89
C ALA A 17 -12.52 -7.29 9.29
N ILE A 18 -12.77 -6.04 9.64
CA ILE A 18 -13.34 -5.63 10.93
C ILE A 18 -14.50 -4.69 10.68
N VAL A 19 -15.62 -4.96 11.33
CA VAL A 19 -16.82 -4.10 11.29
C VAL A 19 -16.90 -3.31 12.59
N PHE A 20 -17.05 -2.00 12.44
CA PHE A 20 -17.22 -1.06 13.55
C PHE A 20 -18.61 -0.45 13.54
N ASP A 21 -19.18 -0.23 14.71
CA ASP A 21 -20.37 0.58 14.89
C ASP A 21 -20.04 2.09 14.94
N ARG A 22 -21.08 2.93 15.12
CA ARG A 22 -20.92 4.39 15.22
C ARG A 22 -20.11 4.86 16.44
N ARG A 23 -19.92 4.02 17.45
CA ARG A 23 -19.12 4.34 18.64
C ARG A 23 -17.66 3.92 18.48
N GLY A 24 -17.35 3.19 17.39
CA GLY A 24 -16.05 2.60 17.17
C GLY A 24 -15.86 1.24 17.84
N ASP A 25 -16.93 0.65 18.36
CA ASP A 25 -16.89 -0.69 18.95
C ASP A 25 -16.83 -1.74 17.84
N ILE A 26 -16.03 -2.79 18.03
CA ILE A 26 -15.93 -3.92 17.09
C ILE A 26 -17.17 -4.78 17.22
N VAL A 27 -17.94 -4.85 16.14
CA VAL A 27 -19.16 -5.67 16.06
C VAL A 27 -18.85 -7.07 15.55
N SER A 28 -17.97 -7.18 14.58
CA SER A 28 -17.60 -8.44 13.95
C SER A 28 -16.19 -8.34 13.36
N LYS A 29 -15.51 -9.48 13.24
CA LYS A 29 -14.20 -9.58 12.58
C LYS A 29 -13.99 -10.96 11.98
N ALA A 30 -13.23 -11.01 10.89
CA ALA A 30 -12.74 -12.24 10.29
C ALA A 30 -11.32 -12.06 9.81
N GLN A 31 -10.54 -13.14 9.80
CA GLN A 31 -9.12 -13.10 9.37
C GLN A 31 -8.75 -14.45 8.74
N PHE A 32 -8.02 -14.39 7.63
CA PHE A 32 -7.49 -15.57 6.94
C PHE A 32 -6.02 -15.37 6.62
N PRO A 33 -5.16 -16.35 6.95
CA PRO A 33 -3.78 -16.35 6.49
C PRO A 33 -3.72 -16.66 4.99
N PHE A 34 -2.61 -16.29 4.35
CA PHE A 34 -2.26 -16.67 2.99
C PHE A 34 -0.79 -17.06 2.89
N HIS A 35 -0.43 -17.75 1.80
CA HIS A 35 0.90 -18.32 1.63
C HIS A 35 1.97 -17.26 1.36
N GLN A 36 3.12 -17.47 1.97
CA GLN A 36 4.35 -16.72 1.69
C GLN A 36 5.20 -17.57 0.74
N LEU A 37 5.62 -16.99 -0.39
CA LEU A 37 6.42 -17.66 -1.40
C LEU A 37 7.87 -17.19 -1.32
N TYR A 38 8.81 -18.11 -1.29
CA TYR A 38 10.24 -17.83 -1.21
C TYR A 38 11.00 -18.54 -2.37
N PRO A 39 10.87 -18.05 -3.62
CA PRO A 39 11.39 -18.74 -4.80
C PRO A 39 12.91 -18.90 -4.79
N GLN A 40 13.62 -17.92 -4.18
CA GLN A 40 15.08 -17.90 -4.08
C GLN A 40 15.49 -17.20 -2.77
N PRO A 41 16.73 -17.37 -2.28
CA PRO A 41 17.23 -16.65 -1.12
C PRO A 41 17.08 -15.13 -1.29
N GLY A 42 16.45 -14.47 -0.32
CA GLY A 42 16.17 -13.04 -0.34
C GLY A 42 14.98 -12.61 -1.23
N TRP A 43 14.30 -13.54 -1.89
CA TRP A 43 13.08 -13.26 -2.64
C TRP A 43 11.87 -13.58 -1.81
N VAL A 44 10.90 -12.67 -1.83
CA VAL A 44 9.62 -12.83 -1.12
C VAL A 44 8.49 -12.43 -2.06
N GLU A 45 7.52 -13.31 -2.23
CA GLU A 45 6.38 -13.10 -3.12
C GLU A 45 5.08 -13.54 -2.46
N HIS A 46 3.97 -12.97 -2.94
CA HIS A 46 2.62 -13.42 -2.64
C HIS A 46 1.85 -13.66 -3.94
N ASP A 47 0.87 -14.57 -3.92
CA ASP A 47 -0.11 -14.68 -4.99
C ASP A 47 -1.16 -13.55 -4.85
N PRO A 48 -1.27 -12.61 -5.81
CA PRO A 48 -2.26 -11.54 -5.73
C PRO A 48 -3.70 -12.04 -5.73
N MET A 49 -3.95 -13.21 -6.34
CA MET A 49 -5.29 -13.80 -6.35
C MET A 49 -5.64 -14.41 -4.98
N GLU A 50 -4.67 -14.97 -4.27
CA GLU A 50 -4.88 -15.44 -2.90
C GLU A 50 -5.09 -14.28 -1.93
N ILE A 51 -4.35 -13.15 -2.10
CA ILE A 51 -4.62 -11.90 -1.36
C ILE A 51 -6.07 -11.46 -1.58
N TRP A 52 -6.52 -11.38 -2.82
CA TRP A 52 -7.89 -10.99 -3.13
C TRP A 52 -8.92 -11.96 -2.53
N GLU A 53 -8.71 -13.26 -2.70
CA GLU A 53 -9.65 -14.28 -2.23
C GLU A 53 -9.77 -14.28 -0.69
N THR A 54 -8.66 -14.17 0.02
CA THR A 54 -8.66 -14.15 1.49
C THR A 54 -9.28 -12.87 2.03
N GLU A 55 -9.04 -11.70 1.40
CA GLU A 55 -9.66 -10.44 1.79
C GLU A 55 -11.17 -10.45 1.50
N ARG A 56 -11.58 -10.93 0.33
CA ARG A 56 -12.98 -11.09 -0.05
C ARG A 56 -13.73 -12.00 0.93
N ARG A 57 -13.12 -13.13 1.33
CA ARG A 57 -13.70 -14.05 2.34
C ARG A 57 -13.79 -13.40 3.71
N ALA A 58 -12.78 -12.64 4.11
CA ALA A 58 -12.79 -11.92 5.38
C ALA A 58 -13.92 -10.89 5.41
N ALA A 59 -14.07 -10.09 4.34
CA ALA A 59 -15.17 -9.13 4.19
C ALA A 59 -16.54 -9.80 4.22
N ALA A 60 -16.72 -10.89 3.46
CA ALA A 60 -17.95 -11.65 3.41
C ALA A 60 -18.34 -12.19 4.80
N GLN A 61 -17.41 -12.82 5.51
CA GLN A 61 -17.65 -13.40 6.83
C GLN A 61 -17.94 -12.31 7.87
N ALA A 62 -17.18 -11.21 7.87
CA ALA A 62 -17.40 -10.12 8.81
C ALA A 62 -18.76 -9.43 8.60
N ALA A 63 -19.24 -9.33 7.36
CA ALA A 63 -20.53 -8.70 7.04
C ALA A 63 -21.74 -9.65 7.14
N ALA A 64 -21.56 -10.97 7.27
CA ALA A 64 -22.63 -11.97 7.13
C ALA A 64 -23.80 -11.78 8.10
N GLY A 65 -23.53 -11.55 9.40
CA GLY A 65 -24.51 -11.46 10.48
C GLY A 65 -25.01 -10.04 10.80
N LEU A 66 -24.67 -9.03 9.98
CA LEU A 66 -25.04 -7.64 10.29
C LEU A 66 -26.53 -7.38 10.13
N GLU A 67 -27.15 -6.79 11.16
CA GLU A 67 -28.52 -6.28 11.17
C GLU A 67 -28.51 -4.76 10.88
N GLY A 68 -28.22 -4.39 9.63
CA GLY A 68 -28.12 -3.00 9.21
C GLY A 68 -27.31 -2.83 7.94
N GLU A 69 -26.87 -1.60 7.66
CA GLU A 69 -26.13 -1.25 6.45
C GLU A 69 -24.65 -0.95 6.75
N VAL A 70 -23.76 -1.30 5.83
CA VAL A 70 -22.39 -0.81 5.79
C VAL A 70 -22.40 0.50 5.02
N ALA A 71 -22.07 1.61 5.69
CA ALA A 71 -22.09 2.94 5.09
C ALA A 71 -20.84 3.24 4.26
N GLY A 72 -19.74 2.52 4.51
CA GLY A 72 -18.50 2.71 3.78
C GLY A 72 -17.46 1.66 4.11
N ILE A 73 -16.49 1.51 3.19
CA ILE A 73 -15.37 0.60 3.32
C ILE A 73 -14.07 1.41 3.32
N GLY A 74 -13.21 1.16 4.31
CA GLY A 74 -11.83 1.63 4.35
C GLY A 74 -10.87 0.49 4.07
N VAL A 75 -9.76 0.77 3.37
CA VAL A 75 -8.72 -0.20 3.03
C VAL A 75 -7.40 0.24 3.63
N THR A 76 -6.73 -0.65 4.34
CA THR A 76 -5.33 -0.47 4.74
C THR A 76 -4.52 -1.71 4.34
N ASN A 77 -3.21 -1.52 4.13
CA ASN A 77 -2.40 -2.55 3.49
C ASN A 77 -0.95 -2.52 3.92
N GLN A 78 -0.27 -3.67 3.80
CA GLN A 78 1.17 -3.72 3.70
C GLN A 78 1.63 -2.86 2.52
N ARG A 79 2.52 -1.89 2.77
CA ARG A 79 2.95 -0.92 1.76
C ARG A 79 4.00 -1.53 0.83
N GLU A 80 4.31 -0.83 -0.27
CA GLU A 80 5.39 -1.07 -1.23
C GLU A 80 5.32 -2.41 -1.98
N THR A 81 4.51 -3.36 -1.54
CA THR A 81 4.30 -4.61 -2.25
C THR A 81 3.69 -4.32 -3.62
N THR A 82 4.32 -4.83 -4.66
CA THR A 82 4.13 -4.41 -6.06
C THR A 82 3.38 -5.47 -6.84
N ILE A 83 2.28 -5.08 -7.49
CA ILE A 83 1.43 -5.94 -8.32
C ILE A 83 1.28 -5.29 -9.69
N LEU A 84 1.49 -6.07 -10.76
CA LEU A 84 1.14 -5.69 -12.13
C LEU A 84 0.14 -6.70 -12.69
N TRP A 85 -0.89 -6.19 -13.36
CA TRP A 85 -1.93 -7.03 -13.95
C TRP A 85 -2.38 -6.53 -15.32
N ASP A 86 -2.89 -7.45 -16.11
CA ASP A 86 -3.48 -7.16 -17.40
C ASP A 86 -4.83 -6.44 -17.23
N LYS A 87 -4.96 -5.26 -17.81
CA LYS A 87 -6.11 -4.37 -17.67
C LYS A 87 -7.42 -5.00 -18.16
N THR A 88 -7.34 -5.84 -19.18
CA THR A 88 -8.51 -6.45 -19.82
C THR A 88 -8.98 -7.68 -19.08
N THR A 89 -8.03 -8.56 -18.71
CA THR A 89 -8.36 -9.85 -18.08
C THR A 89 -8.43 -9.78 -16.56
N GLY A 90 -7.81 -8.75 -15.96
CA GLY A 90 -7.66 -8.63 -14.53
C GLY A 90 -6.71 -9.64 -13.91
N ARG A 91 -5.92 -10.35 -14.73
CA ARG A 91 -4.97 -11.35 -14.23
C ARG A 91 -3.62 -10.74 -13.95
N PRO A 92 -3.01 -11.01 -12.77
CA PRO A 92 -1.64 -10.63 -12.51
C PRO A 92 -0.70 -11.26 -13.55
N VAL A 93 0.31 -10.49 -14.00
CA VAL A 93 1.32 -11.00 -14.94
C VAL A 93 2.46 -11.70 -14.23
N TYR A 94 2.58 -11.47 -12.92
CA TYR A 94 3.55 -12.08 -12.04
C TYR A 94 3.02 -12.07 -10.59
N ASN A 95 3.65 -12.84 -9.69
CA ASN A 95 3.37 -12.76 -8.26
C ASN A 95 3.64 -11.34 -7.72
N ALA A 96 2.94 -10.95 -6.68
CA ALA A 96 3.22 -9.72 -5.96
C ALA A 96 4.63 -9.76 -5.36
N ILE A 97 5.48 -8.81 -5.71
CA ILE A 97 6.83 -8.71 -5.14
C ILE A 97 6.72 -7.93 -3.83
N VAL A 98 6.97 -8.63 -2.72
CA VAL A 98 6.74 -8.13 -1.36
C VAL A 98 7.78 -7.07 -0.97
N TRP A 99 7.41 -6.14 -0.10
CA TRP A 99 8.27 -5.09 0.44
C TRP A 99 9.59 -5.59 1.04
N GLN A 100 9.61 -6.82 1.58
CA GLN A 100 10.80 -7.48 2.15
C GLN A 100 11.79 -8.01 1.09
N CYS A 101 11.34 -8.13 -0.18
CA CYS A 101 12.11 -8.76 -1.24
C CYS A 101 13.36 -7.95 -1.61
N ARG A 102 14.50 -8.61 -1.69
CA ARG A 102 15.80 -7.98 -1.98
C ARG A 102 16.31 -8.18 -3.41
N ARG A 103 15.48 -8.75 -4.33
CA ARG A 103 15.89 -9.08 -5.71
C ARG A 103 16.40 -7.90 -6.51
N THR A 104 15.97 -6.68 -6.17
CA THR A 104 16.36 -5.45 -6.88
C THR A 104 17.49 -4.68 -6.21
N ALA A 105 18.16 -5.28 -5.21
CA ALA A 105 19.24 -4.62 -4.47
C ALA A 105 20.40 -4.19 -5.39
N GLU A 106 20.77 -5.02 -6.36
CA GLU A 106 21.84 -4.70 -7.32
C GLU A 106 21.47 -3.50 -8.20
N PHE A 107 20.23 -3.43 -8.67
CA PHE A 107 19.74 -2.27 -9.42
C PHE A 107 19.72 -0.99 -8.56
N CYS A 108 19.42 -1.11 -7.27
CA CYS A 108 19.55 0.03 -6.35
C CYS A 108 20.98 0.55 -6.27
N GLU A 109 21.98 -0.33 -6.19
CA GLU A 109 23.40 0.05 -6.18
C GLU A 109 23.83 0.67 -7.52
N GLU A 110 23.27 0.23 -8.64
CA GLU A 110 23.47 0.89 -9.93
C GLU A 110 22.93 2.32 -9.94
N LEU A 111 21.71 2.54 -9.46
CA LEU A 111 21.13 3.89 -9.38
C LEU A 111 21.97 4.83 -8.50
N LYS A 112 22.51 4.32 -7.39
CA LYS A 112 23.45 5.09 -6.52
C LYS A 112 24.74 5.43 -7.26
N ARG A 113 25.34 4.48 -7.98
CA ARG A 113 26.54 4.72 -8.78
C ARG A 113 26.31 5.74 -9.90
N ARG A 114 25.07 5.87 -10.40
CA ARG A 114 24.66 6.91 -11.35
C ARG A 114 24.43 8.28 -10.68
N GLY A 115 24.58 8.39 -9.35
CA GLY A 115 24.43 9.64 -8.60
C GLY A 115 22.99 10.12 -8.45
N LEU A 116 22.00 9.23 -8.52
CA LEU A 116 20.57 9.59 -8.50
C LEU A 116 20.00 9.80 -7.10
N GLU A 117 20.79 9.62 -6.04
CA GLU A 117 20.32 9.70 -4.65
C GLU A 117 19.67 11.04 -4.30
N GLU A 118 20.35 12.15 -4.64
CA GLU A 118 19.85 13.50 -4.36
C GLU A 118 18.54 13.78 -5.13
N ARG A 119 18.48 13.37 -6.41
CA ARG A 119 17.29 13.58 -7.25
C ARG A 119 16.08 12.82 -6.72
N ILE A 120 16.27 11.56 -6.36
CA ILE A 120 15.21 10.71 -5.81
C ILE A 120 14.78 11.21 -4.43
N GLN A 121 15.72 11.47 -3.54
CA GLN A 121 15.40 11.90 -2.19
C GLN A 121 14.71 13.26 -2.14
N SER A 122 15.14 14.21 -2.96
CA SER A 122 14.54 15.55 -2.98
C SER A 122 13.10 15.55 -3.45
N ALA A 123 12.73 14.72 -4.43
CA ALA A 123 11.37 14.65 -4.95
C ALA A 123 10.46 13.75 -4.07
N THR A 124 10.98 12.61 -3.65
CA THR A 124 10.14 11.54 -3.04
C THR A 124 10.24 11.47 -1.53
N GLY A 125 11.25 12.09 -0.91
CA GLY A 125 11.57 11.93 0.51
C GLY A 125 12.18 10.56 0.86
N LEU A 126 12.42 9.69 -0.13
CA LEU A 126 12.89 8.33 0.05
C LEU A 126 14.38 8.17 -0.30
N LEU A 127 15.00 7.15 0.27
CA LEU A 127 16.31 6.66 -0.13
C LEU A 127 16.18 5.64 -1.26
N ILE A 128 17.26 5.39 -2.01
CA ILE A 128 17.30 4.30 -2.99
C ILE A 128 17.43 2.98 -2.24
N ASP A 129 16.36 2.18 -2.23
CA ASP A 129 16.34 0.85 -1.62
C ASP A 129 15.33 -0.07 -2.32
N ALA A 130 15.65 -1.37 -2.35
CA ALA A 130 14.77 -2.43 -2.87
C ALA A 130 13.43 -2.56 -2.12
N TYR A 131 13.32 -1.92 -0.97
CA TYR A 131 12.10 -1.81 -0.19
C TYR A 131 10.95 -1.18 -0.97
N PHE A 132 11.22 -0.11 -1.74
CA PHE A 132 10.22 0.68 -2.45
C PHE A 132 9.77 0.06 -3.78
N SER A 133 8.63 0.51 -4.32
CA SER A 133 7.96 -0.19 -5.43
C SER A 133 8.66 -0.03 -6.78
N ALA A 134 9.27 1.12 -7.09
CA ALA A 134 9.74 1.45 -8.43
C ALA A 134 10.71 0.40 -9.01
N THR A 135 11.70 -0.04 -8.22
CA THR A 135 12.66 -1.04 -8.69
C THR A 135 12.02 -2.41 -8.95
N LYS A 136 10.95 -2.75 -8.21
CA LYS A 136 10.18 -3.98 -8.42
C LYS A 136 9.31 -3.91 -9.68
N ILE A 137 8.71 -2.74 -9.96
CA ILE A 137 7.98 -2.50 -11.22
C ILE A 137 8.94 -2.71 -12.38
N ARG A 138 10.10 -2.04 -12.36
CA ARG A 138 11.13 -2.18 -13.39
C ARG A 138 11.55 -3.63 -13.58
N TRP A 139 11.78 -4.34 -12.48
CA TRP A 139 12.15 -5.76 -12.54
C TRP A 139 11.10 -6.61 -13.25
N VAL A 140 9.81 -6.42 -12.95
CA VAL A 140 8.73 -7.16 -13.64
C VAL A 140 8.72 -6.84 -15.13
N LEU A 141 8.84 -5.56 -15.51
CA LEU A 141 8.85 -5.16 -16.91
C LEU A 141 10.02 -5.77 -17.69
N ASP A 142 11.18 -5.96 -17.05
CA ASP A 142 12.37 -6.48 -17.72
C ASP A 142 12.49 -8.01 -17.70
N ASN A 143 11.87 -8.68 -16.71
CA ASN A 143 12.11 -10.11 -16.49
C ASN A 143 10.88 -10.98 -16.78
N VAL A 144 9.68 -10.40 -16.90
CA VAL A 144 8.48 -11.17 -17.23
C VAL A 144 8.23 -11.07 -18.73
N PRO A 145 8.23 -12.19 -19.47
CA PRO A 145 8.06 -12.18 -20.92
C PRO A 145 6.79 -11.43 -21.37
N GLY A 146 6.95 -10.47 -22.27
CA GLY A 146 5.86 -9.66 -22.84
C GLY A 146 5.32 -8.56 -21.92
N ALA A 147 5.83 -8.41 -20.68
CA ALA A 147 5.35 -7.38 -19.76
C ALA A 147 5.71 -5.97 -20.24
N ARG A 148 6.94 -5.76 -20.72
CA ARG A 148 7.40 -4.48 -21.25
C ARG A 148 6.53 -4.03 -22.43
N GLU A 149 6.35 -4.87 -23.41
CA GLU A 149 5.56 -4.59 -24.62
C GLU A 149 4.09 -4.30 -24.27
N LYS A 150 3.53 -5.02 -23.32
CA LYS A 150 2.16 -4.75 -22.84
C LYS A 150 2.06 -3.42 -22.10
N ALA A 151 3.05 -3.09 -21.27
CA ALA A 151 3.08 -1.81 -20.56
C ALA A 151 3.17 -0.62 -21.53
N ASP A 152 4.05 -0.72 -22.54
CA ASP A 152 4.23 0.32 -23.57
C ASP A 152 2.95 0.54 -24.39
N ARG A 153 2.12 -0.51 -24.60
CA ARG A 153 0.80 -0.40 -25.22
C ARG A 153 -0.33 0.04 -24.27
N GLY A 154 -0.02 0.28 -22.97
CA GLY A 154 -1.02 0.66 -21.96
C GLY A 154 -2.01 -0.46 -21.61
N GLU A 155 -1.61 -1.71 -21.77
CA GLU A 155 -2.42 -2.90 -21.48
C GLU A 155 -2.22 -3.42 -20.04
N LEU A 156 -1.21 -2.91 -19.33
CA LEU A 156 -0.97 -3.25 -17.93
C LEU A 156 -1.41 -2.13 -16.99
N LEU A 157 -1.73 -2.53 -15.78
CA LEU A 157 -1.92 -1.65 -14.63
C LEU A 157 -0.94 -2.07 -13.54
N PHE A 158 -0.43 -1.07 -12.82
CA PHE A 158 0.36 -1.23 -11.60
C PHE A 158 -0.45 -0.80 -10.39
N GLY A 159 -0.24 -1.43 -9.25
CA GLY A 159 -0.71 -0.98 -7.95
C GLY A 159 0.08 -1.57 -6.81
N THR A 160 0.02 -0.88 -5.68
CA THR A 160 0.25 -1.47 -4.38
C THR A 160 -1.01 -2.24 -3.96
N VAL A 161 -0.98 -2.92 -2.82
CA VAL A 161 -2.06 -3.86 -2.48
C VAL A 161 -3.41 -3.18 -2.34
N GLU A 162 -3.47 -1.95 -1.79
CA GLU A 162 -4.75 -1.23 -1.70
C GLU A 162 -5.31 -0.90 -3.08
N THR A 163 -4.48 -0.48 -4.04
CA THR A 163 -4.90 -0.24 -5.43
C THR A 163 -5.48 -1.50 -6.05
N TRP A 164 -4.83 -2.65 -5.84
CA TRP A 164 -5.32 -3.95 -6.28
C TRP A 164 -6.69 -4.28 -5.69
N LEU A 165 -6.87 -4.12 -4.37
CA LEU A 165 -8.13 -4.39 -3.69
C LEU A 165 -9.24 -3.43 -4.12
N ILE A 166 -8.95 -2.12 -4.24
CA ILE A 166 -9.91 -1.12 -4.72
C ILE A 166 -10.34 -1.45 -6.14
N TRP A 167 -9.38 -1.80 -7.01
CA TRP A 167 -9.69 -2.18 -8.39
C TRP A 167 -10.54 -3.45 -8.46
N GLN A 168 -10.25 -4.46 -7.65
CA GLN A 168 -11.06 -5.68 -7.56
C GLN A 168 -12.49 -5.38 -7.10
N LEU A 169 -12.63 -4.54 -6.09
CA LEU A 169 -13.93 -4.18 -5.52
C LEU A 169 -14.75 -3.28 -6.45
N THR A 170 -14.13 -2.29 -7.09
CA THR A 170 -14.85 -1.18 -7.74
C THR A 170 -14.58 -1.06 -9.25
N GLY A 171 -13.43 -1.50 -9.72
CA GLY A 171 -12.90 -1.23 -11.06
C GLY A 171 -12.16 0.09 -11.19
N ALA A 172 -12.08 0.91 -10.15
CA ALA A 172 -11.30 2.13 -10.15
C ALA A 172 -9.80 1.85 -10.01
N HIS A 173 -8.98 2.44 -10.87
CA HIS A 173 -7.52 2.34 -10.82
C HIS A 173 -6.96 3.59 -10.14
N VAL A 174 -6.98 3.59 -8.81
CA VAL A 174 -6.55 4.70 -7.95
C VAL A 174 -5.62 4.21 -6.85
N THR A 175 -4.78 5.11 -6.34
CA THR A 175 -3.95 4.91 -5.14
C THR A 175 -4.06 6.13 -4.24
N ASP A 176 -4.02 5.94 -2.94
CA ASP A 176 -3.97 7.06 -2.00
C ASP A 176 -2.56 7.67 -1.91
N TYR A 177 -2.47 8.93 -1.49
CA TYR A 177 -1.18 9.63 -1.44
C TYR A 177 -0.18 8.99 -0.47
N SER A 178 -0.65 8.32 0.60
CA SER A 178 0.26 7.68 1.54
C SER A 178 0.96 6.48 0.90
N ASN A 179 0.25 5.64 0.14
CA ASN A 179 0.82 4.53 -0.62
C ASN A 179 1.63 5.03 -1.83
N ALA A 180 1.12 5.99 -2.60
CA ALA A 180 1.86 6.59 -3.71
C ALA A 180 3.24 7.12 -3.28
N SER A 181 3.31 7.79 -2.11
CA SER A 181 4.56 8.31 -1.55
C SER A 181 5.59 7.24 -1.15
N ARG A 182 5.23 5.94 -1.22
CA ARG A 182 6.13 4.82 -0.93
C ARG A 182 6.65 4.11 -2.18
N THR A 183 6.43 4.68 -3.35
CA THR A 183 6.79 4.03 -4.63
C THR A 183 8.16 4.40 -5.18
N MET A 184 8.81 5.47 -4.73
CA MET A 184 9.96 6.13 -5.35
C MET A 184 9.67 6.80 -6.72
N LEU A 185 8.38 6.99 -7.06
CA LEU A 185 7.94 7.63 -8.30
C LEU A 185 7.10 8.88 -8.06
N PHE A 186 6.75 9.15 -6.80
CA PHE A 186 5.78 10.16 -6.42
C PHE A 186 6.46 11.39 -5.83
N ASP A 187 6.22 12.56 -6.43
CA ASP A 187 6.66 13.85 -5.89
C ASP A 187 5.76 14.24 -4.70
N ILE A 188 6.33 14.16 -3.48
CA ILE A 188 5.59 14.44 -2.24
C ILE A 188 5.28 15.93 -2.04
N HIS A 189 5.92 16.83 -2.78
CA HIS A 189 5.69 18.27 -2.73
C HIS A 189 4.54 18.69 -3.65
N ARG A 190 4.46 18.06 -4.84
CA ARG A 190 3.45 18.34 -5.86
C ARG A 190 2.25 17.40 -5.80
N LEU A 191 2.33 16.33 -5.02
CA LEU A 191 1.33 15.26 -4.86
C LEU A 191 0.92 14.64 -6.21
N CYS A 192 1.89 14.36 -7.06
CA CYS A 192 1.70 13.73 -8.37
C CYS A 192 2.87 12.80 -8.72
N TRP A 193 2.68 11.95 -9.71
CA TRP A 193 3.76 11.16 -10.27
C TRP A 193 4.84 12.07 -10.88
N ASP A 194 6.08 11.76 -10.62
CA ASP A 194 7.24 12.48 -11.18
C ASP A 194 7.63 11.85 -12.51
N ALA A 195 7.33 12.57 -13.60
CA ALA A 195 7.55 12.08 -14.96
C ALA A 195 9.04 11.82 -15.27
N GLU A 196 9.95 12.64 -14.73
CA GLU A 196 11.39 12.45 -14.90
C GLU A 196 11.88 11.19 -14.20
N LEU A 197 11.40 10.90 -12.96
CA LEU A 197 11.72 9.66 -12.27
C LEU A 197 11.13 8.44 -13.00
N CYS A 198 9.94 8.56 -13.57
CA CYS A 198 9.36 7.49 -14.38
C CYS A 198 10.22 7.20 -15.62
N GLU A 199 10.70 8.25 -16.31
CA GLU A 199 11.61 8.13 -17.46
C GLU A 199 12.96 7.54 -17.05
N LEU A 200 13.60 8.06 -15.99
CA LEU A 200 14.88 7.58 -15.47
C LEU A 200 14.87 6.10 -15.08
N LEU A 201 13.73 5.61 -14.58
CA LEU A 201 13.52 4.22 -14.18
C LEU A 201 12.86 3.39 -15.29
N GLU A 202 12.62 4.00 -16.47
CA GLU A 202 12.01 3.37 -17.64
C GLU A 202 10.65 2.70 -17.28
N ILE A 203 9.81 3.40 -16.54
CA ILE A 203 8.47 2.96 -16.14
C ILE A 203 7.45 3.81 -16.89
N PRO A 204 6.63 3.22 -17.78
CA PRO A 204 5.58 3.96 -18.48
C PRO A 204 4.55 4.54 -17.51
N MET A 205 4.30 5.85 -17.57
CA MET A 205 3.30 6.50 -16.72
C MET A 205 1.87 5.96 -16.94
N SER A 206 1.60 5.39 -18.12
CA SER A 206 0.31 4.81 -18.49
C SER A 206 -0.14 3.65 -17.60
N ILE A 207 0.79 2.98 -16.92
CA ILE A 207 0.47 1.87 -16.01
C ILE A 207 0.16 2.33 -14.58
N LEU A 208 0.48 3.59 -14.24
CA LEU A 208 0.36 4.12 -12.88
C LEU A 208 -1.09 4.49 -12.55
N PRO A 209 -1.57 4.21 -11.32
CA PRO A 209 -2.91 4.59 -10.88
C PRO A 209 -3.05 6.11 -10.71
N LEU A 210 -4.28 6.62 -10.74
CA LEU A 210 -4.55 8.01 -10.38
C LEU A 210 -4.31 8.20 -8.88
N PRO A 211 -3.38 9.09 -8.46
CA PRO A 211 -3.18 9.39 -7.05
C PRO A 211 -4.30 10.28 -6.53
N VAL A 212 -4.85 9.92 -5.36
CA VAL A 212 -6.04 10.56 -4.77
C VAL A 212 -5.89 10.76 -3.26
N ALA A 213 -6.77 11.58 -2.67
CA ALA A 213 -6.81 11.80 -1.23
C ALA A 213 -7.13 10.50 -0.46
N ASN A 214 -6.68 10.42 0.80
CA ASN A 214 -6.91 9.26 1.67
C ASN A 214 -8.38 9.09 2.08
N SER A 215 -9.19 10.14 1.99
CA SER A 215 -10.62 10.13 2.35
C SER A 215 -11.44 10.77 1.24
N GLN A 216 -11.96 9.94 0.35
CA GLN A 216 -12.95 10.29 -0.68
C GLN A 216 -13.56 9.02 -1.24
N VAL A 217 -14.68 9.12 -1.95
CA VAL A 217 -15.28 7.95 -2.63
C VAL A 217 -14.44 7.61 -3.86
N TYR A 218 -13.80 6.43 -3.84
CA TYR A 218 -13.00 5.90 -4.96
C TYR A 218 -13.88 5.18 -5.98
N GLY A 219 -14.96 4.56 -5.51
CA GLY A 219 -15.94 3.84 -6.32
C GLY A 219 -16.91 3.08 -5.43
N LEU A 220 -17.88 2.42 -6.06
CA LEU A 220 -18.85 1.58 -5.38
C LEU A 220 -18.50 0.10 -5.60
N VAL A 221 -18.69 -0.73 -4.59
CA VAL A 221 -18.48 -2.18 -4.73
C VAL A 221 -19.37 -2.72 -5.85
N LYS A 222 -18.74 -3.41 -6.80
CA LYS A 222 -19.41 -4.01 -7.97
C LYS A 222 -20.46 -5.04 -7.54
N LYS A 223 -21.54 -5.14 -8.31
CA LYS A 223 -22.47 -6.26 -8.20
C LYS A 223 -21.82 -7.54 -8.74
N GLY A 224 -22.25 -8.69 -8.23
CA GLY A 224 -21.82 -9.99 -8.74
C GLY A 224 -20.47 -10.48 -8.23
N ILE A 225 -19.86 -9.84 -7.23
CA ILE A 225 -18.69 -10.38 -6.53
C ILE A 225 -19.21 -11.47 -5.57
N PRO A 226 -18.82 -12.76 -5.75
CA PRO A 226 -19.33 -13.84 -4.92
C PRO A 226 -19.08 -13.63 -3.43
N GLY A 227 -20.11 -13.72 -2.61
CA GLY A 227 -20.07 -13.53 -1.16
C GLY A 227 -20.09 -12.07 -0.68
N LEU A 228 -20.03 -11.08 -1.59
CA LEU A 228 -20.12 -9.66 -1.26
C LEU A 228 -21.47 -9.04 -1.66
N GLU A 229 -22.51 -9.83 -1.83
CA GLU A 229 -23.83 -9.37 -2.28
C GLU A 229 -24.40 -8.28 -1.33
N LYS A 230 -24.17 -8.42 -0.02
CA LYS A 230 -24.56 -7.41 1.00
C LYS A 230 -23.79 -6.11 0.92
N LEU A 231 -22.60 -6.13 0.31
CA LEU A 231 -21.73 -4.98 0.16
C LEU A 231 -21.86 -4.32 -1.21
N ALA A 232 -22.64 -4.90 -2.14
CA ALA A 232 -22.83 -4.33 -3.48
C ALA A 232 -23.41 -2.91 -3.40
N GLY A 233 -22.74 -1.96 -4.05
CA GLY A 233 -23.10 -0.54 -4.03
C GLY A 233 -22.59 0.24 -2.83
N VAL A 234 -21.92 -0.38 -1.86
CA VAL A 234 -21.27 0.31 -0.73
C VAL A 234 -20.06 1.08 -1.25
N PRO A 235 -19.87 2.35 -0.86
CA PRO A 235 -18.71 3.12 -1.27
C PRO A 235 -17.41 2.61 -0.61
N VAL A 236 -16.36 2.45 -1.42
CA VAL A 236 -14.98 2.35 -0.91
C VAL A 236 -14.46 3.79 -0.82
N CYS A 237 -14.23 4.27 0.40
CA CYS A 237 -14.09 5.71 0.65
C CYS A 237 -12.95 6.11 1.59
N GLY A 238 -12.09 5.19 1.95
CA GLY A 238 -10.87 5.45 2.71
C GLY A 238 -9.76 4.49 2.32
N ALA A 239 -8.54 4.99 2.15
CA ALA A 239 -7.36 4.16 1.97
C ALA A 239 -6.14 4.80 2.63
N ALA A 240 -5.30 3.97 3.24
CA ALA A 240 -4.01 4.40 3.78
C ALA A 240 -3.07 3.20 3.95
N GLY A 241 -1.78 3.41 3.77
CA GLY A 241 -0.79 2.40 4.17
C GLY A 241 -0.91 2.06 5.66
N ASP A 242 -0.62 0.82 6.05
CA ASP A 242 -0.83 0.29 7.42
C ASP A 242 -0.24 1.17 8.52
N GLN A 243 0.96 1.69 8.30
CA GLN A 243 1.66 2.52 9.29
C GLN A 243 1.07 3.93 9.36
N GLN A 244 0.60 4.47 8.24
CA GLN A 244 -0.09 5.75 8.17
C GLN A 244 -1.50 5.66 8.78
N ALA A 245 -2.22 4.59 8.49
CA ALA A 245 -3.50 4.29 9.13
C ALA A 245 -3.35 4.15 10.66
N ALA A 246 -2.28 3.50 11.13
CA ALA A 246 -1.98 3.41 12.55
C ALA A 246 -1.64 4.78 13.17
N LEU A 247 -0.88 5.65 12.48
CA LEU A 247 -0.59 7.00 12.96
C LEU A 247 -1.87 7.82 13.11
N PHE A 248 -2.76 7.76 12.11
CA PHE A 248 -4.07 8.43 12.14
C PHE A 248 -4.98 7.85 13.22
N GLY A 249 -5.08 6.53 13.32
CA GLY A 249 -5.90 5.83 14.30
C GLY A 249 -5.44 6.02 15.76
N GLN A 250 -4.14 6.29 15.97
CA GLN A 250 -3.59 6.70 17.27
C GLN A 250 -3.79 8.20 17.56
N THR A 251 -4.59 8.88 16.73
CA THR A 251 -4.91 10.31 16.87
C THR A 251 -3.70 11.26 16.86
N CYS A 252 -2.62 10.88 16.18
CA CYS A 252 -1.41 11.70 16.05
C CYS A 252 -1.62 12.85 15.04
N PHE A 253 -2.59 13.73 15.30
CA PHE A 253 -3.03 14.77 14.37
C PHE A 253 -2.20 16.06 14.44
N ARG A 254 -1.44 16.25 15.51
CA ARG A 254 -0.62 17.46 15.71
C ARG A 254 0.85 17.20 15.41
N PRO A 255 1.58 18.19 14.89
CA PRO A 255 3.03 18.08 14.77
C PRO A 255 3.71 17.72 16.10
N GLY A 256 4.63 16.74 16.05
CA GLY A 256 5.32 16.19 17.21
C GLY A 256 4.67 14.95 17.83
N GLU A 257 3.41 14.66 17.51
CA GLU A 257 2.76 13.42 17.97
C GLU A 257 3.29 12.23 17.16
N ALA A 258 3.56 11.13 17.83
CA ALA A 258 4.21 9.97 17.26
C ALA A 258 3.56 8.67 17.71
N LYS A 259 3.66 7.64 16.88
CA LYS A 259 3.32 6.28 17.22
C LYS A 259 4.50 5.35 16.98
N ASN A 260 4.55 4.25 17.70
CA ASN A 260 5.49 3.17 17.45
C ASN A 260 4.75 1.84 17.34
N THR A 261 5.07 1.07 16.31
CA THR A 261 4.55 -0.29 16.10
C THR A 261 5.67 -1.28 16.30
N TYR A 262 5.48 -2.21 17.20
CA TYR A 262 6.35 -3.37 17.40
C TYR A 262 5.67 -4.61 16.82
N GLY A 263 6.25 -5.19 15.78
CA GLY A 263 5.79 -6.40 15.11
C GLY A 263 6.97 -7.13 14.48
N THR A 264 6.81 -7.68 13.29
CA THR A 264 7.92 -8.25 12.49
C THR A 264 9.01 -7.20 12.19
N GLY A 265 8.62 -5.92 12.15
CA GLY A 265 9.50 -4.76 12.13
C GLY A 265 9.09 -3.75 13.20
N CYS A 266 10.01 -2.87 13.57
CA CYS A 266 9.74 -1.72 14.43
C CYS A 266 9.59 -0.48 13.56
N PHE A 267 8.43 0.19 13.64
CA PHE A 267 8.10 1.35 12.81
C PHE A 267 7.69 2.53 13.69
N THR A 268 8.55 3.52 13.77
CA THR A 268 8.24 4.79 14.42
C THR A 268 7.88 5.82 13.37
N LEU A 269 6.70 6.42 13.49
CA LEU A 269 6.23 7.53 12.68
C LEU A 269 5.88 8.71 13.57
N MET A 270 6.25 9.92 13.13
CA MET A 270 5.90 11.17 13.80
C MET A 270 5.24 12.11 12.80
N ASN A 271 4.12 12.70 13.16
CA ASN A 271 3.54 13.79 12.39
C ASN A 271 4.44 15.02 12.46
N VAL A 272 4.89 15.54 11.31
CA VAL A 272 5.72 16.77 11.23
C VAL A 272 4.96 17.96 10.66
N GLY A 273 3.64 17.84 10.48
CA GLY A 273 2.78 18.91 9.95
C GLY A 273 2.71 18.91 8.42
N GLU A 274 2.37 20.07 7.86
CA GLU A 274 1.99 20.24 6.45
C GLU A 274 3.16 20.43 5.48
N LYS A 275 4.39 20.37 5.97
CA LYS A 275 5.60 20.49 5.13
C LYS A 275 6.48 19.26 5.30
N PRO A 276 6.94 18.64 4.20
CA PRO A 276 7.87 17.53 4.31
C PRO A 276 9.20 17.99 4.90
N VAL A 277 9.76 17.18 5.78
CA VAL A 277 11.06 17.45 6.43
C VAL A 277 12.09 16.47 5.92
N ARG A 278 13.18 16.97 5.36
CA ARG A 278 14.33 16.15 4.99
C ARG A 278 15.13 15.80 6.25
N SER A 279 15.23 14.52 6.55
CA SER A 279 16.03 14.04 7.67
C SER A 279 17.54 14.09 7.34
N ARG A 280 18.35 14.55 8.29
CA ARG A 280 19.83 14.44 8.24
C ARG A 280 20.33 13.12 8.87
N ALA A 281 19.43 12.35 9.48
CA ALA A 281 19.73 11.10 10.17
C ALA A 281 19.28 9.85 9.41
N GLY A 282 19.07 9.95 8.07
CA GLY A 282 18.70 8.81 7.23
C GLY A 282 17.24 8.34 7.35
N LEU A 283 16.37 9.11 8.00
CA LEU A 283 14.94 8.81 7.99
C LEU A 283 14.33 9.16 6.63
N VAL A 284 13.35 8.38 6.20
CA VAL A 284 12.58 8.64 4.98
C VAL A 284 11.30 9.39 5.33
N THR A 285 10.93 10.39 4.52
CA THR A 285 9.69 11.15 4.68
C THR A 285 8.64 10.67 3.68
N SER A 286 7.42 10.51 4.13
CA SER A 286 6.27 10.12 3.30
C SER A 286 5.08 11.02 3.59
N VAL A 287 4.09 11.01 2.72
CA VAL A 287 2.77 11.54 3.05
C VAL A 287 2.17 10.66 4.15
N ALA A 288 1.75 11.28 5.24
CA ALA A 288 1.03 10.60 6.31
C ALA A 288 -0.43 10.39 5.93
N TRP A 289 -1.10 11.45 5.52
CA TRP A 289 -2.45 11.46 4.96
C TRP A 289 -2.74 12.79 4.26
N GLN A 290 -3.77 12.75 3.41
CA GLN A 290 -4.46 13.95 2.97
C GLN A 290 -5.96 13.77 3.19
N VAL A 291 -6.54 14.65 4.01
CA VAL A 291 -7.98 14.66 4.35
C VAL A 291 -8.46 16.10 4.28
N GLU A 292 -9.60 16.35 3.62
CA GLU A 292 -10.21 17.66 3.47
C GLU A 292 -9.25 18.75 2.93
N GLY A 293 -8.40 18.35 1.98
CA GLY A 293 -7.43 19.26 1.36
C GLY A 293 -6.19 19.56 2.20
N ARG A 294 -6.07 19.04 3.43
CA ARG A 294 -4.90 19.19 4.29
C ARG A 294 -4.00 17.99 4.17
N THR A 295 -2.73 18.20 3.91
CA THR A 295 -1.71 17.15 3.80
C THR A 295 -0.84 17.17 5.03
N ALA A 296 -0.67 16.02 5.66
CA ALA A 296 0.32 15.80 6.73
C ALA A 296 1.45 14.90 6.24
N TYR A 297 2.65 15.12 6.77
CA TYR A 297 3.83 14.34 6.46
C TYR A 297 4.37 13.63 7.69
N ALA A 298 4.96 12.47 7.48
CA ALA A 298 5.60 11.72 8.56
C ALA A 298 6.96 11.17 8.12
N PRO A 299 8.05 11.51 8.83
CA PRO A 299 9.28 10.74 8.78
C PRO A 299 9.04 9.36 9.39
N VAL A 300 9.67 8.37 8.79
CA VAL A 300 9.57 6.95 9.17
C VAL A 300 10.95 6.45 9.53
N SER A 301 11.11 5.95 10.74
CA SER A 301 12.22 5.06 11.11
C SER A 301 11.76 3.62 10.94
N TYR A 302 12.61 2.82 10.32
CA TYR A 302 12.38 1.39 10.16
C TYR A 302 13.59 0.62 10.68
N THR A 303 13.36 -0.30 11.61
CA THR A 303 14.36 -1.24 12.06
C THR A 303 13.79 -2.66 11.91
N HIS A 304 14.50 -3.52 11.19
CA HIS A 304 14.14 -4.93 11.10
C HIS A 304 14.55 -5.63 12.40
N LEU A 305 13.57 -6.11 13.17
CA LEU A 305 13.84 -6.97 14.31
C LEU A 305 14.20 -8.37 13.79
N ARG A 306 15.48 -8.74 13.83
CA ARG A 306 15.87 -10.11 13.58
C ARG A 306 15.36 -10.98 14.73
N ALA A 307 14.97 -12.23 14.44
CA ALA A 307 14.45 -13.18 15.43
C ALA A 307 15.39 -13.41 16.64
N HIS A 308 16.70 -13.12 16.51
CA HIS A 308 17.68 -13.17 17.57
C HIS A 308 17.68 -11.98 18.54
N GLU A 309 17.07 -10.86 18.16
CA GLU A 309 17.02 -9.66 19.02
C GLU A 309 15.79 -9.66 19.94
N THR A 310 14.73 -10.37 19.56
CA THR A 310 13.51 -10.48 20.37
C THR A 310 13.66 -11.41 21.59
N GLY A 311 14.69 -12.27 21.61
CA GLY A 311 14.94 -13.20 22.72
C GLY A 311 16.02 -12.77 23.74
N ARG A 312 16.83 -11.74 23.43
CA ARG A 312 17.96 -11.32 24.28
C ARG A 312 17.92 -9.90 24.81
N ASN A 313 17.10 -9.02 24.25
CA ASN A 313 17.07 -7.58 24.59
C ASN A 313 15.75 -7.10 25.22
N LEU A 314 14.92 -8.00 25.70
CA LEU A 314 13.74 -7.68 26.51
C LEU A 314 13.99 -7.99 28.00
N VAL A 315 15.14 -7.56 28.52
CA VAL A 315 15.40 -7.48 29.97
C VAL A 315 15.78 -6.06 30.31
#